data_8d6c4280169859d433e9a5677e7f3232
#
_entry.id   8d6c4280169859d433e9a5677e7f3232
#
_cell.length_a   1.000
_cell.length_b   1.000
_cell.length_c   1.000
_cell.angle_alpha   90.00
_cell.angle_beta   90.00
_cell.angle_gamma   90.00
#
_symmetry.space_group_name_H-M   'P 1'
#
loop_
_entity.id
_entity.type
_entity.pdbx_description
1 polymer ?
#
loop_
_entity_poly.entity_id
_entity_poly.type
_entity_poly.pdbx_seq_one_letter_code
_entity_poly.pdbx_strand_id
1 'polypeptide(L)'
;MRVAMIGWEYPPFKAGGLATHCYGLTRSLADKGIQVDFYMPKTKHATSSDKDNLKIIEVGETEIFPYDRPDTKELAGQFFEAVYRYNDLVVSKVKGNYDAIHCHDWLTMKAGIAIKEKTNTPLIITVHSTEYDRSGWIYPNQWFIDIEREGMEKADRIIAVSHFTKRVIVEKYGINPDKITVVHNAVYPIPEGHKKDIVLFLGRLTIQKGAEFFLRAAQKVKDYEPDAKFVVAGIGDMLPKLITQALSLGISDRVIFTGRLSEDEVKHIYGISSVYVMPSVSEPFGITALEAISAGTPTIASKTAGFSEAFNNCLRVDFWDTDEMANKIISLIRYKPLHQTLSKEGRREIDLFTWDRVADRTIDVYNGVK
;
A
#
# COMPACT_ATOMS: atom_id res chain seq x y z
N MET A 1 16.50 -18.56 -12.80
CA MET A 1 16.75 -17.75 -11.57
C MET A 1 15.82 -18.26 -10.49
N ARG A 2 16.31 -18.40 -9.26
CA ARG A 2 15.53 -18.82 -8.10
C ARG A 2 15.66 -17.77 -6.99
N VAL A 3 14.54 -17.29 -6.45
CA VAL A 3 14.49 -16.19 -5.49
C VAL A 3 13.83 -16.66 -4.20
N ALA A 4 14.48 -16.42 -3.05
CA ALA A 4 13.82 -16.50 -1.74
C ALA A 4 13.19 -15.15 -1.43
N MET A 5 11.87 -15.06 -1.56
CA MET A 5 11.13 -13.83 -1.28
C MET A 5 10.50 -13.92 0.12
N ILE A 6 10.77 -12.94 0.96
CA ILE A 6 10.32 -12.94 2.35
C ILE A 6 9.31 -11.80 2.50
N GLY A 7 8.06 -12.18 2.77
CA GLY A 7 6.95 -11.26 2.93
C GLY A 7 6.26 -11.41 4.29
N TRP A 8 5.15 -10.70 4.46
CA TRP A 8 4.36 -10.74 5.69
C TRP A 8 2.90 -11.09 5.42
N GLU A 9 2.38 -10.65 4.30
CA GLU A 9 0.98 -10.79 3.90
C GLU A 9 0.87 -11.37 2.51
N TYR A 10 -0.14 -12.22 2.33
CA TYR A 10 -0.51 -12.78 1.03
C TYR A 10 -2.01 -13.14 1.03
N PRO A 11 -2.76 -12.99 -0.08
CA PRO A 11 -4.16 -13.39 -0.10
C PRO A 11 -4.39 -14.86 0.31
N PRO A 12 -5.46 -15.17 1.04
CA PRO A 12 -6.61 -14.31 1.37
C PRO A 12 -6.37 -13.33 2.53
N PHE A 13 -5.20 -13.37 3.17
CA PHE A 13 -4.84 -12.50 4.27
C PHE A 13 -4.28 -11.17 3.76
N LYS A 14 -5.10 -10.13 3.81
CA LYS A 14 -4.75 -8.78 3.40
C LYS A 14 -5.08 -7.79 4.48
N ALA A 15 -4.10 -7.00 4.89
CA ALA A 15 -4.32 -5.82 5.71
C ALA A 15 -4.08 -4.52 4.93
N GLY A 16 -3.40 -4.60 3.77
CA GLY A 16 -3.10 -3.42 2.98
C GLY A 16 -2.48 -3.71 1.61
N GLY A 17 -1.85 -2.69 1.04
CA GLY A 17 -1.22 -2.77 -0.29
C GLY A 17 -0.05 -3.75 -0.39
N LEU A 18 0.58 -4.11 0.74
CA LEU A 18 1.69 -5.07 0.76
C LEU A 18 1.27 -6.44 0.23
N ALA A 19 0.11 -6.96 0.70
CA ALA A 19 -0.41 -8.23 0.22
C ALA A 19 -0.72 -8.19 -1.29
N THR A 20 -1.32 -7.10 -1.78
CA THR A 20 -1.61 -6.89 -3.21
C THR A 20 -0.32 -6.87 -4.03
N HIS A 21 0.71 -6.18 -3.53
CA HIS A 21 2.02 -6.14 -4.19
C HIS A 21 2.67 -7.52 -4.25
N CYS A 22 2.80 -8.21 -3.11
CA CYS A 22 3.42 -9.54 -3.05
C CYS A 22 2.69 -10.53 -3.96
N TYR A 23 1.35 -10.51 -3.97
CA TYR A 23 0.55 -11.35 -4.85
C TYR A 23 0.80 -11.05 -6.32
N GLY A 24 0.74 -9.78 -6.73
CA GLY A 24 0.93 -9.41 -8.13
C GLY A 24 2.34 -9.69 -8.62
N LEU A 25 3.35 -9.30 -7.84
CA LEU A 25 4.75 -9.47 -8.21
C LEU A 25 5.14 -10.96 -8.31
N THR A 26 4.82 -11.77 -7.31
CA THR A 26 5.23 -13.19 -7.29
C THR A 26 4.65 -13.96 -8.45
N ARG A 27 3.37 -13.72 -8.79
CA ARG A 27 2.71 -14.38 -9.91
C ARG A 27 3.31 -13.98 -11.25
N SER A 28 3.54 -12.68 -11.46
CA SER A 28 4.16 -12.21 -12.71
C SER A 28 5.61 -12.65 -12.84
N LEU A 29 6.38 -12.73 -11.76
CA LEU A 29 7.72 -13.33 -11.78
C LEU A 29 7.66 -14.82 -12.17
N ALA A 30 6.72 -15.57 -11.59
CA ALA A 30 6.53 -17.00 -11.92
C ALA A 30 6.15 -17.20 -13.39
N ASP A 31 5.27 -16.35 -13.94
CA ASP A 31 4.87 -16.38 -15.36
C ASP A 31 6.05 -16.08 -16.30
N LYS A 32 7.05 -15.32 -15.83
CA LYS A 32 8.31 -15.05 -16.54
C LYS A 32 9.40 -16.12 -16.30
N GLY A 33 9.06 -17.24 -15.68
CA GLY A 33 9.96 -18.37 -15.47
C GLY A 33 10.93 -18.20 -14.29
N ILE A 34 10.72 -17.21 -13.42
CA ILE A 34 11.47 -17.07 -12.17
C ILE A 34 10.88 -18.03 -11.13
N GLN A 35 11.69 -18.89 -10.54
CA GLN A 35 11.27 -19.70 -9.40
C GLN A 35 11.24 -18.86 -8.15
N VAL A 36 10.07 -18.71 -7.53
CA VAL A 36 9.86 -17.91 -6.33
C VAL A 36 9.43 -18.82 -5.19
N ASP A 37 10.25 -18.90 -4.16
CA ASP A 37 9.87 -19.45 -2.85
C ASP A 37 9.47 -18.27 -1.95
N PHE A 38 8.15 -18.06 -1.77
CA PHE A 38 7.62 -16.98 -0.97
C PHE A 38 7.35 -17.42 0.46
N TYR A 39 8.10 -16.86 1.41
CA TYR A 39 7.99 -17.14 2.83
C TYR A 39 7.07 -16.12 3.50
N MET A 40 6.11 -16.57 4.29
CA MET A 40 5.17 -15.73 5.04
C MET A 40 4.83 -16.34 6.40
N PRO A 41 4.35 -15.56 7.38
CA PRO A 41 3.81 -16.11 8.61
C PRO A 41 2.67 -17.08 8.34
N LYS A 42 2.55 -18.11 9.18
CA LYS A 42 1.43 -19.06 9.10
C LYS A 42 0.11 -18.37 9.37
N THR A 43 -0.91 -18.75 8.62
CA THR A 43 -2.27 -18.22 8.70
C THR A 43 -3.30 -19.30 9.03
N LYS A 44 -4.55 -18.92 9.39
CA LYS A 44 -5.64 -19.88 9.70
C LYS A 44 -5.97 -20.84 8.57
N HIS A 45 -5.83 -20.34 7.35
CA HIS A 45 -6.14 -21.11 6.15
C HIS A 45 -4.86 -21.27 5.34
N ALA A 46 -4.55 -22.51 4.97
CA ALA A 46 -3.38 -22.77 4.16
C ALA A 46 -3.40 -21.94 2.87
N THR A 47 -2.31 -21.22 2.63
CA THR A 47 -2.13 -20.44 1.40
C THR A 47 -1.36 -21.29 0.38
N SER A 48 -1.91 -21.41 -0.81
CA SER A 48 -1.28 -22.16 -1.91
C SER A 48 -1.20 -21.31 -3.17
N SER A 49 -0.37 -21.73 -4.11
CA SER A 49 -0.28 -21.14 -5.45
C SER A 49 -0.73 -22.14 -6.50
N ASP A 50 -1.37 -21.63 -7.55
CA ASP A 50 -1.71 -22.35 -8.79
C ASP A 50 -0.63 -22.18 -9.88
N LYS A 51 0.52 -21.54 -9.55
CA LYS A 51 1.63 -21.33 -10.48
C LYS A 51 2.77 -22.29 -10.20
N ASP A 52 3.26 -22.99 -11.22
CA ASP A 52 4.32 -24.02 -11.09
C ASP A 52 5.63 -23.46 -10.52
N ASN A 53 5.98 -22.22 -10.89
CA ASN A 53 7.20 -21.55 -10.44
C ASN A 53 7.03 -20.75 -9.14
N LEU A 54 5.88 -20.83 -8.47
CA LEU A 54 5.62 -20.11 -7.22
C LEU A 54 5.24 -21.08 -6.10
N LYS A 55 6.08 -21.13 -5.08
CA LYS A 55 5.81 -21.89 -3.87
C LYS A 55 5.56 -20.94 -2.69
N ILE A 56 4.41 -21.08 -2.05
CA ILE A 56 4.09 -20.38 -0.81
C ILE A 56 4.53 -21.25 0.37
N ILE A 57 5.33 -20.70 1.27
CA ILE A 57 5.92 -21.38 2.42
C ILE A 57 5.50 -20.66 3.69
N GLU A 58 4.56 -21.24 4.41
CA GLU A 58 4.15 -20.73 5.70
C GLU A 58 5.16 -21.09 6.79
N VAL A 59 5.47 -20.10 7.63
CA VAL A 59 6.51 -20.19 8.68
C VAL A 59 5.92 -19.79 10.03
N GLY A 60 6.13 -20.64 11.05
CA GLY A 60 5.64 -20.42 12.42
C GLY A 60 4.40 -21.22 12.75
N GLU A 61 3.91 -21.05 13.98
CA GLU A 61 2.78 -21.81 14.53
C GLU A 61 1.59 -20.94 14.91
N THR A 62 1.77 -19.62 15.00
CA THR A 62 0.76 -18.68 15.47
C THR A 62 0.44 -17.64 14.44
N GLU A 63 -0.85 -17.26 14.39
CA GLU A 63 -1.32 -16.16 13.56
C GLU A 63 -0.90 -14.83 14.17
N ILE A 64 -0.27 -14.00 13.36
CA ILE A 64 0.13 -12.67 13.77
C ILE A 64 -0.20 -11.72 12.63
N PHE A 65 -1.09 -10.79 12.93
CA PHE A 65 -1.47 -9.74 11.99
C PHE A 65 -0.80 -8.43 12.38
N PRO A 66 -0.02 -7.81 11.49
CA PRO A 66 0.72 -6.57 11.80
C PRO A 66 -0.18 -5.38 12.13
N TYR A 67 -1.47 -5.50 11.89
CA TYR A 67 -2.44 -4.41 12.02
C TYR A 67 -3.66 -4.76 12.88
N ASP A 68 -3.70 -5.95 13.47
CA ASP A 68 -4.59 -6.24 14.59
C ASP A 68 -4.01 -5.48 15.78
N ARG A 69 -4.76 -4.50 16.27
CA ARG A 69 -4.30 -3.56 17.28
C ARG A 69 -3.80 -4.25 18.52
N PRO A 70 -2.62 -3.89 18.98
CA PRO A 70 -2.36 -3.98 20.39
C PRO A 70 -3.10 -2.82 21.08
N ASP A 71 -4.28 -3.04 21.58
CA ASP A 71 -4.98 -2.05 22.42
C ASP A 71 -4.24 -1.81 23.75
N THR A 72 -3.19 -2.58 24.01
CA THR A 72 -2.33 -2.50 25.21
C THR A 72 -0.84 -2.58 24.83
N LYS A 73 0.04 -2.01 25.68
CA LYS A 73 1.50 -2.16 25.57
C LYS A 73 1.96 -3.63 25.52
N GLU A 74 1.21 -4.51 26.17
CA GLU A 74 1.49 -5.95 26.26
C GLU A 74 1.29 -6.64 24.89
N LEU A 75 0.20 -6.33 24.19
CA LEU A 75 -0.06 -6.84 22.84
C LEU A 75 0.94 -6.28 21.82
N ALA A 76 1.42 -5.03 21.99
CA ALA A 76 2.48 -4.48 21.18
C ALA A 76 3.79 -5.27 21.36
N GLY A 77 4.15 -5.61 22.60
CA GLY A 77 5.32 -6.46 22.90
C GLY A 77 5.23 -7.81 22.22
N GLN A 78 4.07 -8.47 22.32
CA GLN A 78 3.83 -9.76 21.67
C GLN A 78 3.95 -9.70 20.14
N PHE A 79 3.53 -8.60 19.51
CA PHE A 79 3.69 -8.40 18.07
C PHE A 79 5.17 -8.34 17.66
N PHE A 80 6.00 -7.58 18.40
CA PHE A 80 7.43 -7.49 18.08
C PHE A 80 8.15 -8.82 18.29
N GLU A 81 7.88 -9.52 19.40
CA GLU A 81 8.42 -10.85 19.65
C GLU A 81 8.06 -11.82 18.51
N ALA A 82 6.85 -11.73 18.02
CA ALA A 82 6.39 -12.56 16.93
C ALA A 82 7.09 -12.21 15.59
N VAL A 83 7.33 -10.93 15.31
CA VAL A 83 8.14 -10.52 14.15
C VAL A 83 9.56 -11.07 14.26
N TYR A 84 10.20 -10.95 15.42
CA TYR A 84 11.55 -11.52 15.62
C TYR A 84 11.54 -13.03 15.45
N ARG A 85 10.62 -13.73 16.10
CA ARG A 85 10.48 -15.20 15.99
C ARG A 85 10.24 -15.64 14.54
N TYR A 86 9.41 -14.91 13.80
CA TYR A 86 9.20 -15.18 12.38
C TYR A 86 10.51 -15.08 11.60
N ASN A 87 11.28 -14.00 11.77
CA ASN A 87 12.56 -13.81 11.09
C ASN A 87 13.53 -14.97 11.40
N ASP A 88 13.68 -15.37 12.66
CA ASP A 88 14.54 -16.48 13.08
C ASP A 88 14.12 -17.81 12.43
N LEU A 89 12.82 -18.07 12.40
CA LEU A 89 12.26 -19.28 11.78
C LEU A 89 12.48 -19.29 10.26
N VAL A 90 12.33 -18.13 9.58
CA VAL A 90 12.64 -18.01 8.14
C VAL A 90 14.10 -18.34 7.89
N VAL A 91 15.03 -17.78 8.66
CA VAL A 91 16.47 -18.07 8.55
C VAL A 91 16.78 -19.57 8.68
N SER A 92 16.04 -20.28 9.52
CA SER A 92 16.20 -21.73 9.70
C SER A 92 15.60 -22.56 8.54
N LYS A 93 14.54 -22.03 7.89
CA LYS A 93 13.81 -22.73 6.82
C LYS A 93 14.34 -22.44 5.43
N VAL A 94 14.98 -21.30 5.19
CA VAL A 94 15.59 -20.99 3.89
C VAL A 94 16.81 -21.92 3.68
N LYS A 95 16.63 -22.88 2.78
CA LYS A 95 17.65 -23.89 2.47
C LYS A 95 17.82 -24.02 0.97
N GLY A 96 19.06 -24.28 0.56
CA GLY A 96 19.43 -24.41 -0.85
C GLY A 96 20.01 -23.14 -1.42
N ASN A 97 20.34 -23.18 -2.71
CA ASN A 97 20.96 -22.07 -3.40
C ASN A 97 19.87 -21.18 -4.02
N TYR A 98 19.94 -19.91 -3.70
CA TYR A 98 19.13 -18.86 -4.31
C TYR A 98 20.04 -17.88 -5.04
N ASP A 99 19.55 -17.33 -6.14
CA ASP A 99 20.24 -16.26 -6.88
C ASP A 99 20.08 -14.91 -6.21
N ALA A 100 18.97 -14.72 -5.45
CA ALA A 100 18.69 -13.52 -4.68
C ALA A 100 17.79 -13.81 -3.47
N ILE A 101 17.92 -12.99 -2.44
CA ILE A 101 16.98 -12.85 -1.32
C ILE A 101 16.25 -11.54 -1.51
N HIS A 102 14.94 -11.54 -1.45
CA HIS A 102 14.12 -10.36 -1.62
C HIS A 102 13.19 -10.15 -0.42
N CYS A 103 13.42 -9.11 0.35
CA CYS A 103 12.65 -8.76 1.54
C CYS A 103 11.70 -7.61 1.28
N HIS A 104 10.56 -7.59 2.00
CA HIS A 104 9.54 -6.55 1.91
C HIS A 104 9.36 -5.86 3.26
N ASP A 105 9.72 -4.59 3.34
CA ASP A 105 9.67 -3.72 4.52
C ASP A 105 10.45 -4.25 5.75
N TRP A 106 10.46 -3.46 6.83
CA TRP A 106 11.19 -3.72 8.06
C TRP A 106 10.87 -5.07 8.71
N LEU A 107 9.65 -5.56 8.51
CA LEU A 107 9.15 -6.84 9.07
C LEU A 107 10.01 -8.05 8.69
N THR A 108 10.78 -7.95 7.60
CA THR A 108 11.51 -9.07 7.00
C THR A 108 13.01 -8.81 6.85
N MET A 109 13.45 -7.58 7.10
CA MET A 109 14.85 -7.16 6.88
C MET A 109 15.85 -7.97 7.69
N LYS A 110 15.55 -8.29 8.96
CA LYS A 110 16.44 -9.09 9.83
C LYS A 110 16.70 -10.49 9.27
N ALA A 111 15.69 -11.15 8.77
CA ALA A 111 15.85 -12.45 8.13
C ALA A 111 16.74 -12.34 6.88
N GLY A 112 16.49 -11.32 6.03
CA GLY A 112 17.29 -11.08 4.84
C GLY A 112 18.77 -10.87 5.14
N ILE A 113 19.11 -10.04 6.14
CA ILE A 113 20.48 -9.79 6.58
C ILE A 113 21.13 -11.09 7.06
N ALA A 114 20.48 -11.82 7.96
CA ALA A 114 21.04 -13.05 8.52
C ALA A 114 21.24 -14.16 7.47
N ILE A 115 20.37 -14.26 6.47
CA ILE A 115 20.53 -15.22 5.37
C ILE A 115 21.68 -14.77 4.46
N LYS A 116 21.75 -13.49 4.08
CA LYS A 116 22.88 -12.95 3.32
C LYS A 116 24.23 -13.25 4.00
N GLU A 117 24.35 -13.00 5.28
CA GLU A 117 25.58 -13.24 6.05
C GLU A 117 25.99 -14.73 6.09
N LYS A 118 25.01 -15.63 6.10
CA LYS A 118 25.26 -17.09 6.09
C LYS A 118 25.58 -17.65 4.70
N THR A 119 24.99 -17.11 3.65
CA THR A 119 25.02 -17.74 2.31
C THR A 119 25.75 -16.92 1.27
N ASN A 120 26.11 -15.68 1.58
CA ASN A 120 26.64 -14.68 0.65
C ASN A 120 25.73 -14.42 -0.58
N THR A 121 24.43 -14.75 -0.44
CA THR A 121 23.42 -14.48 -1.50
C THR A 121 23.05 -13.00 -1.49
N PRO A 122 22.98 -12.33 -2.65
CA PRO A 122 22.59 -10.91 -2.73
C PRO A 122 21.24 -10.63 -2.08
N LEU A 123 21.17 -9.53 -1.31
CA LEU A 123 19.96 -9.07 -0.61
C LEU A 123 19.37 -7.86 -1.35
N ILE A 124 18.10 -8.01 -1.76
CA ILE A 124 17.27 -6.93 -2.29
C ILE A 124 16.18 -6.61 -1.27
N ILE A 125 15.87 -5.33 -1.08
CA ILE A 125 14.79 -4.89 -0.20
C ILE A 125 13.84 -3.99 -0.98
N THR A 126 12.55 -4.33 -0.99
CA THR A 126 11.51 -3.41 -1.42
C THR A 126 10.98 -2.65 -0.21
N VAL A 127 11.03 -1.31 -0.29
CA VAL A 127 10.48 -0.39 0.71
C VAL A 127 9.12 0.09 0.23
N HIS A 128 8.06 -0.39 0.89
CA HIS A 128 6.68 0.01 0.63
C HIS A 128 6.27 1.22 1.46
N SER A 129 6.83 1.36 2.65
CA SER A 129 6.66 2.52 3.53
C SER A 129 7.81 2.62 4.51
N THR A 130 8.12 3.83 4.92
CA THR A 130 9.08 4.11 5.99
C THR A 130 8.34 4.47 7.28
N GLU A 131 9.08 4.53 8.39
CA GLU A 131 8.53 5.02 9.66
C GLU A 131 8.02 6.47 9.54
N TYR A 132 8.70 7.30 8.75
CA TYR A 132 8.23 8.67 8.51
C TYR A 132 6.84 8.71 7.87
N ASP A 133 6.54 7.78 6.96
CA ASP A 133 5.21 7.66 6.35
C ASP A 133 4.18 7.19 7.36
N ARG A 134 4.48 6.12 8.10
CA ARG A 134 3.53 5.51 9.06
C ARG A 134 3.18 6.42 10.22
N SER A 135 4.16 7.21 10.70
CA SER A 135 3.95 8.21 11.76
C SER A 135 3.26 9.49 11.26
N GLY A 136 3.01 9.62 9.94
CA GLY A 136 2.50 10.85 9.33
C GLY A 136 3.46 12.04 9.52
N TRP A 137 4.76 11.78 9.62
CA TRP A 137 5.82 12.76 9.90
C TRP A 137 5.73 13.42 11.30
N ILE A 138 4.85 12.87 12.18
CA ILE A 138 4.66 13.35 13.55
C ILE A 138 5.28 12.34 14.50
N TYR A 139 6.38 12.69 15.16
CA TYR A 139 7.08 11.85 16.15
C TYR A 139 7.49 10.47 15.61
N PRO A 140 8.28 10.38 14.54
CA PRO A 140 8.76 9.09 14.03
C PRO A 140 9.57 8.36 15.10
N ASN A 141 9.33 7.08 15.25
CA ASN A 141 9.95 6.24 16.27
C ASN A 141 11.34 5.81 15.84
N GLN A 142 12.37 6.21 16.62
CA GLN A 142 13.77 5.94 16.31
C GLN A 142 14.08 4.44 16.17
N TRP A 143 13.42 3.60 16.95
CA TRP A 143 13.62 2.14 16.89
C TRP A 143 13.28 1.56 15.49
N PHE A 144 12.19 1.99 14.87
CA PHE A 144 11.86 1.57 13.50
C PHE A 144 12.83 2.16 12.48
N ILE A 145 13.22 3.44 12.67
CA ILE A 145 14.20 4.09 11.80
C ILE A 145 15.54 3.32 11.80
N ASP A 146 15.99 2.85 12.95
CA ASP A 146 17.25 2.13 13.07
C ASP A 146 17.19 0.77 12.38
N ILE A 147 16.11 0.00 12.53
CA ILE A 147 15.90 -1.27 11.82
C ILE A 147 15.84 -1.07 10.30
N GLU A 148 15.09 -0.08 9.85
CA GLU A 148 14.97 0.23 8.43
C GLU A 148 16.29 0.68 7.84
N ARG A 149 17.05 1.52 8.56
CA ARG A 149 18.39 1.96 8.15
C ARG A 149 19.34 0.79 8.03
N GLU A 150 19.46 -0.05 9.06
CA GLU A 150 20.31 -1.24 9.04
C GLU A 150 19.98 -2.14 7.86
N GLY A 151 18.70 -2.42 7.63
CA GLY A 151 18.24 -3.22 6.49
C GLY A 151 18.70 -2.64 5.15
N MET A 152 18.46 -1.35 4.95
CA MET A 152 18.80 -0.66 3.70
C MET A 152 20.32 -0.52 3.49
N GLU A 153 21.10 -0.31 4.55
CA GLU A 153 22.56 -0.27 4.48
C GLU A 153 23.15 -1.63 4.07
N LYS A 154 22.63 -2.72 4.64
CA LYS A 154 23.08 -4.09 4.36
C LYS A 154 22.59 -4.64 3.01
N ALA A 155 21.55 -4.08 2.43
CA ALA A 155 21.05 -4.49 1.11
C ALA A 155 22.06 -4.20 -0.01
N ASP A 156 22.14 -5.06 -1.02
CA ASP A 156 22.91 -4.82 -2.24
C ASP A 156 22.17 -3.89 -3.19
N ARG A 157 20.82 -4.02 -3.25
CA ARG A 157 19.94 -3.13 -3.98
C ARG A 157 18.66 -2.88 -3.19
N ILE A 158 18.07 -1.73 -3.43
CA ILE A 158 16.81 -1.30 -2.84
C ILE A 158 15.83 -0.97 -3.96
N ILE A 159 14.62 -1.45 -3.83
CA ILE A 159 13.48 -1.05 -4.66
C ILE A 159 12.63 -0.08 -3.84
N ALA A 160 12.48 1.15 -4.31
CA ALA A 160 11.53 2.12 -3.78
C ALA A 160 10.28 2.14 -4.65
N VAL A 161 9.10 2.18 -4.03
CA VAL A 161 7.83 2.14 -4.77
C VAL A 161 7.48 3.45 -5.49
N SER A 162 8.25 4.52 -5.23
CA SER A 162 8.10 5.82 -5.88
C SER A 162 9.38 6.65 -5.76
N HIS A 163 9.51 7.72 -6.56
CA HIS A 163 10.56 8.72 -6.39
C HIS A 163 10.40 9.48 -5.06
N PHE A 164 9.15 9.66 -4.60
CA PHE A 164 8.89 10.20 -3.26
C PHE A 164 9.56 9.32 -2.19
N THR A 165 9.30 8.01 -2.19
CA THR A 165 9.93 7.06 -1.26
C THR A 165 11.46 7.06 -1.41
N LYS A 166 11.99 7.09 -2.64
CA LYS A 166 13.44 7.18 -2.89
C LYS A 166 14.04 8.41 -2.22
N ARG A 167 13.40 9.60 -2.34
CA ARG A 167 13.87 10.82 -1.68
C ARG A 167 13.90 10.67 -0.16
N VAL A 168 12.84 10.11 0.44
CA VAL A 168 12.79 9.86 1.89
C VAL A 168 13.95 8.96 2.33
N ILE A 169 14.22 7.87 1.59
CA ILE A 169 15.32 6.94 1.89
C ILE A 169 16.68 7.66 1.81
N VAL A 170 16.89 8.47 0.79
CA VAL A 170 18.17 9.22 0.64
C VAL A 170 18.30 10.29 1.73
N GLU A 171 17.28 11.13 1.93
CA GLU A 171 17.38 12.31 2.78
C GLU A 171 17.31 11.97 4.28
N LYS A 172 16.51 10.96 4.66
CA LYS A 172 16.27 10.65 6.09
C LYS A 172 17.09 9.47 6.61
N TYR A 173 17.45 8.54 5.74
CA TYR A 173 18.24 7.36 6.12
C TYR A 173 19.70 7.46 5.66
N GLY A 174 20.05 8.41 4.77
CA GLY A 174 21.42 8.60 4.29
C GLY A 174 21.90 7.52 3.31
N ILE A 175 20.98 6.80 2.68
CA ILE A 175 21.33 5.70 1.78
C ILE A 175 21.79 6.24 0.43
N ASN A 176 22.85 5.63 -0.12
CA ASN A 176 23.37 5.96 -1.44
C ASN A 176 22.29 5.79 -2.53
N PRO A 177 21.94 6.85 -3.28
CA PRO A 177 20.91 6.81 -4.32
C PRO A 177 21.18 5.81 -5.46
N ASP A 178 22.44 5.42 -5.68
CA ASP A 178 22.84 4.43 -6.71
C ASP A 178 22.42 3.00 -6.35
N LYS A 179 22.15 2.73 -5.08
CA LYS A 179 21.58 1.46 -4.61
C LYS A 179 20.08 1.36 -4.85
N ILE A 180 19.39 2.49 -5.16
CA ILE A 180 17.94 2.59 -5.13
C ILE A 180 17.36 2.69 -6.55
N THR A 181 16.61 1.67 -6.93
CA THR A 181 15.81 1.65 -8.17
C THR A 181 14.34 1.93 -7.83
N VAL A 182 13.69 2.81 -8.60
CA VAL A 182 12.25 3.04 -8.46
C VAL A 182 11.48 2.05 -9.33
N VAL A 183 10.58 1.30 -8.70
CA VAL A 183 9.66 0.40 -9.38
C VAL A 183 8.25 0.70 -8.85
N HIS A 184 7.45 1.39 -9.63
CA HIS A 184 6.06 1.72 -9.30
C HIS A 184 5.22 0.45 -9.17
N ASN A 185 4.24 0.48 -8.26
CA ASN A 185 3.28 -0.62 -8.14
C ASN A 185 2.32 -0.64 -9.33
N ALA A 186 1.55 -1.71 -9.41
CA ALA A 186 0.55 -1.95 -10.42
C ALA A 186 -0.82 -2.25 -9.79
N VAL A 187 -1.80 -2.53 -10.64
CA VAL A 187 -3.15 -2.86 -10.23
C VAL A 187 -3.71 -3.97 -11.14
N TYR A 188 -4.60 -4.79 -10.60
CA TYR A 188 -5.48 -5.62 -11.41
C TYR A 188 -6.72 -4.80 -11.80
N PRO A 189 -7.13 -4.79 -13.08
CA PRO A 189 -8.28 -4.03 -13.52
C PRO A 189 -9.55 -4.38 -12.73
N ILE A 190 -10.28 -3.35 -12.31
CA ILE A 190 -11.57 -3.46 -11.64
C ILE A 190 -12.66 -3.05 -12.64
N PRO A 191 -13.76 -3.83 -12.77
CA PRO A 191 -14.86 -3.48 -13.66
C PRO A 191 -15.51 -2.15 -13.27
N GLU A 192 -15.86 -1.36 -14.27
CA GLU A 192 -16.67 -0.15 -14.08
C GLU A 192 -18.10 -0.53 -13.73
N GLY A 193 -18.71 0.23 -12.77
CA GLY A 193 -20.09 0.10 -12.39
C GLY A 193 -20.91 1.35 -12.74
N HIS A 194 -22.20 1.31 -12.44
CA HIS A 194 -23.08 2.46 -12.61
C HIS A 194 -22.83 3.49 -11.50
N LYS A 195 -22.36 4.68 -11.87
CA LYS A 195 -21.95 5.72 -10.91
C LYS A 195 -23.15 6.29 -10.15
N LYS A 196 -22.96 6.48 -8.84
CA LYS A 196 -23.88 7.13 -7.91
C LYS A 196 -23.20 8.35 -7.30
N ASP A 197 -23.94 9.25 -6.70
CA ASP A 197 -23.39 10.45 -6.04
C ASP A 197 -22.70 10.09 -4.71
N ILE A 198 -21.67 9.21 -4.83
CA ILE A 198 -20.86 8.75 -3.73
C ILE A 198 -19.45 9.34 -3.87
N VAL A 199 -19.01 10.01 -2.83
CA VAL A 199 -17.62 10.44 -2.64
C VAL A 199 -16.98 9.45 -1.67
N LEU A 200 -15.98 8.71 -2.12
CA LEU A 200 -15.38 7.61 -1.40
C LEU A 200 -14.00 7.97 -0.83
N PHE A 201 -13.80 7.68 0.44
CA PHE A 201 -12.51 7.45 1.06
C PHE A 201 -12.38 5.95 1.37
N LEU A 202 -11.27 5.32 1.00
CA LEU A 202 -10.99 3.91 1.34
C LEU A 202 -9.54 3.76 1.80
N GLY A 203 -9.35 3.22 3.01
CA GLY A 203 -8.03 2.98 3.57
C GLY A 203 -8.06 2.75 5.07
N ARG A 204 -6.88 2.48 5.65
CA ARG A 204 -6.76 2.40 7.12
C ARG A 204 -7.08 3.76 7.75
N LEU A 205 -7.84 3.76 8.83
CA LEU A 205 -8.22 4.99 9.52
C LEU A 205 -7.11 5.39 10.52
N THR A 206 -6.00 5.90 9.98
CA THR A 206 -4.81 6.36 10.70
C THR A 206 -4.49 7.81 10.32
N ILE A 207 -3.66 8.48 11.11
CA ILE A 207 -3.16 9.85 10.81
C ILE A 207 -2.55 9.91 9.41
N GLN A 208 -1.79 8.91 9.02
CA GLN A 208 -1.16 8.82 7.70
C GLN A 208 -2.15 9.00 6.55
N LYS A 209 -3.35 8.43 6.66
CA LYS A 209 -4.34 8.39 5.56
C LYS A 209 -5.25 9.62 5.48
N GLY A 210 -5.25 10.48 6.51
CA GLY A 210 -5.85 11.81 6.45
C GLY A 210 -7.38 11.85 6.34
N ALA A 211 -8.11 10.82 6.82
CA ALA A 211 -9.58 10.77 6.75
C ALA A 211 -10.26 11.99 7.42
N GLU A 212 -9.59 12.64 8.36
CA GLU A 212 -10.09 13.87 9.00
C GLU A 212 -10.20 15.04 8.02
N PHE A 213 -9.30 15.14 7.04
CA PHE A 213 -9.36 16.17 6.00
C PHE A 213 -10.48 15.89 5.00
N PHE A 214 -10.73 14.61 4.69
CA PHE A 214 -11.88 14.19 3.91
C PHE A 214 -13.20 14.66 4.53
N LEU A 215 -13.38 14.46 5.84
CA LEU A 215 -14.61 14.90 6.54
C LEU A 215 -14.77 16.43 6.55
N ARG A 216 -13.68 17.20 6.68
CA ARG A 216 -13.72 18.67 6.57
C ARG A 216 -14.11 19.12 5.17
N ALA A 217 -13.59 18.46 4.14
CA ALA A 217 -14.01 18.74 2.77
C ALA A 217 -15.49 18.36 2.55
N ALA A 218 -15.93 17.21 3.08
CA ALA A 218 -17.33 16.76 3.01
C ALA A 218 -18.31 17.76 3.60
N GLN A 219 -17.96 18.40 4.73
CA GLN A 219 -18.77 19.48 5.33
C GLN A 219 -19.01 20.60 4.33
N LYS A 220 -17.97 21.02 3.61
CA LYS A 220 -18.08 22.14 2.63
C LYS A 220 -18.86 21.71 1.38
N VAL A 221 -18.71 20.47 0.94
CA VAL A 221 -19.43 19.93 -0.21
C VAL A 221 -20.93 19.82 0.06
N LYS A 222 -21.33 19.47 1.29
CA LYS A 222 -22.73 19.25 1.69
C LYS A 222 -23.66 20.41 1.30
N ASP A 223 -23.19 21.64 1.43
CA ASP A 223 -24.00 22.83 1.18
C ASP A 223 -24.25 23.09 -0.32
N TYR A 224 -23.40 22.52 -1.18
CA TYR A 224 -23.47 22.67 -2.63
C TYR A 224 -24.04 21.44 -3.34
N GLU A 225 -23.86 20.26 -2.75
CA GLU A 225 -24.30 18.95 -3.29
C GLU A 225 -25.13 18.20 -2.24
N PRO A 226 -26.42 18.56 -2.09
CA PRO A 226 -27.25 18.02 -0.99
C PRO A 226 -27.54 16.52 -1.12
N ASP A 227 -27.40 15.93 -2.30
CA ASP A 227 -27.64 14.49 -2.53
C ASP A 227 -26.37 13.64 -2.37
N ALA A 228 -25.18 14.26 -2.31
CA ALA A 228 -23.92 13.55 -2.19
C ALA A 228 -23.84 12.77 -0.86
N LYS A 229 -23.38 11.51 -0.95
CA LYS A 229 -23.06 10.66 0.20
C LYS A 229 -21.55 10.49 0.31
N PHE A 230 -21.05 10.55 1.53
CA PHE A 230 -19.64 10.38 1.82
C PHE A 230 -19.42 9.01 2.47
N VAL A 231 -18.64 8.17 1.84
CA VAL A 231 -18.35 6.83 2.36
C VAL A 231 -16.92 6.80 2.88
N VAL A 232 -16.77 6.43 4.15
CA VAL A 232 -15.49 6.20 4.82
C VAL A 232 -15.35 4.70 5.04
N ALA A 233 -14.60 4.05 4.16
CA ALA A 233 -14.41 2.60 4.18
C ALA A 233 -13.05 2.25 4.79
N GLY A 234 -13.07 1.40 5.81
CA GLY A 234 -11.89 0.92 6.51
C GLY A 234 -12.01 0.91 8.02
N ILE A 235 -10.96 0.42 8.65
CA ILE A 235 -10.80 0.38 10.12
C ILE A 235 -9.49 1.05 10.51
N GLY A 236 -9.37 1.44 11.76
CA GLY A 236 -8.16 2.07 12.29
C GLY A 236 -8.44 2.83 13.58
N ASP A 237 -7.37 3.27 14.22
CA ASP A 237 -7.40 3.94 15.54
C ASP A 237 -8.11 5.29 15.55
N MET A 238 -8.22 5.91 14.41
CA MET A 238 -8.94 7.17 14.30
C MET A 238 -10.46 7.02 14.20
N LEU A 239 -11.03 5.81 14.04
CA LEU A 239 -12.46 5.65 13.82
C LEU A 239 -13.35 6.35 14.88
N PRO A 240 -13.11 6.23 16.21
CA PRO A 240 -13.92 6.94 17.20
C PRO A 240 -13.82 8.47 17.05
N LYS A 241 -12.62 9.00 16.79
CA LYS A 241 -12.37 10.42 16.58
C LYS A 241 -13.10 10.92 15.31
N LEU A 242 -13.09 10.15 14.24
CA LEU A 242 -13.73 10.51 12.97
C LEU A 242 -15.27 10.53 13.10
N ILE A 243 -15.85 9.60 13.84
CA ILE A 243 -17.31 9.60 14.13
C ILE A 243 -17.68 10.87 14.91
N THR A 244 -16.92 11.19 15.98
CA THR A 244 -17.14 12.41 16.77
C THR A 244 -16.97 13.66 15.90
N GLN A 245 -15.97 13.67 15.00
CA GLN A 245 -15.75 14.79 14.07
C GLN A 245 -16.93 14.95 13.10
N ALA A 246 -17.47 13.88 12.53
CA ALA A 246 -18.64 13.95 11.63
C ALA A 246 -19.87 14.53 12.35
N LEU A 247 -20.06 14.17 13.61
CA LEU A 247 -21.11 14.77 14.45
C LEU A 247 -20.88 16.28 14.67
N SER A 248 -19.68 16.67 15.08
CA SER A 248 -19.34 18.08 15.35
C SER A 248 -19.40 18.95 14.10
N LEU A 249 -19.12 18.39 12.91
CA LEU A 249 -19.24 19.07 11.61
C LEU A 249 -20.69 19.11 11.08
N GLY A 250 -21.64 18.47 11.74
CA GLY A 250 -23.06 18.43 11.33
C GLY A 250 -23.27 17.69 10.00
N ILE A 251 -22.48 16.63 9.74
CA ILE A 251 -22.56 15.82 8.49
C ILE A 251 -22.85 14.34 8.74
N SER A 252 -23.20 13.97 9.97
CA SER A 252 -23.43 12.56 10.33
C SER A 252 -24.54 11.86 9.55
N ASP A 253 -25.50 12.62 9.03
CA ASP A 253 -26.59 12.16 8.14
C ASP A 253 -26.13 11.87 6.71
N ARG A 254 -24.93 12.30 6.35
CA ARG A 254 -24.34 12.18 5.00
C ARG A 254 -23.14 11.24 4.95
N VAL A 255 -22.55 10.91 6.10
CA VAL A 255 -21.35 10.07 6.19
C VAL A 255 -21.71 8.66 6.59
N ILE A 256 -21.21 7.69 5.83
CA ILE A 256 -21.37 6.26 6.09
C ILE A 256 -20.01 5.68 6.43
N PHE A 257 -19.82 5.19 7.65
CA PHE A 257 -18.66 4.41 8.07
C PHE A 257 -18.95 2.93 7.86
N THR A 258 -18.27 2.29 6.90
CA THR A 258 -18.58 0.89 6.55
C THR A 258 -17.83 -0.13 7.41
N GLY A 259 -16.76 0.28 8.10
CA GLY A 259 -15.81 -0.68 8.63
C GLY A 259 -14.99 -1.36 7.51
N ARG A 260 -14.47 -2.55 7.80
CA ARG A 260 -13.73 -3.36 6.81
C ARG A 260 -14.70 -3.91 5.76
N LEU A 261 -14.35 -3.75 4.50
CA LEU A 261 -15.04 -4.35 3.36
C LEU A 261 -14.29 -5.60 2.87
N SER A 262 -15.04 -6.57 2.35
CA SER A 262 -14.50 -7.69 1.59
C SER A 262 -13.95 -7.23 0.22
N GLU A 263 -13.18 -8.08 -0.47
CA GLU A 263 -12.63 -7.72 -1.80
C GLU A 263 -13.72 -7.37 -2.83
N ASP A 264 -14.82 -8.11 -2.82
CA ASP A 264 -15.90 -7.87 -3.77
C ASP A 264 -16.67 -6.60 -3.45
N GLU A 265 -16.86 -6.30 -2.14
CA GLU A 265 -17.43 -5.01 -1.72
C GLU A 265 -16.51 -3.84 -2.06
N VAL A 266 -15.18 -3.99 -1.93
CA VAL A 266 -14.19 -2.99 -2.35
C VAL A 266 -14.29 -2.73 -3.84
N LYS A 267 -14.32 -3.77 -4.68
CA LYS A 267 -14.50 -3.62 -6.13
C LYS A 267 -15.83 -2.92 -6.46
N HIS A 268 -16.90 -3.34 -5.76
CA HIS A 268 -18.23 -2.78 -5.96
C HIS A 268 -18.25 -1.29 -5.60
N ILE A 269 -17.76 -0.90 -4.43
CA ILE A 269 -17.80 0.50 -3.99
C ILE A 269 -16.94 1.41 -4.89
N TYR A 270 -15.80 0.96 -5.39
CA TYR A 270 -15.05 1.69 -6.40
C TYR A 270 -15.88 1.85 -7.67
N GLY A 271 -16.50 0.77 -8.16
CA GLY A 271 -17.29 0.80 -9.39
C GLY A 271 -18.45 1.79 -9.36
N ILE A 272 -19.13 1.93 -8.22
CA ILE A 272 -20.33 2.80 -8.10
C ILE A 272 -20.04 4.22 -7.61
N SER A 273 -18.83 4.54 -7.13
CA SER A 273 -18.48 5.87 -6.63
C SER A 273 -18.24 6.84 -7.78
N SER A 274 -18.72 8.09 -7.64
CA SER A 274 -18.46 9.17 -8.59
C SER A 274 -17.09 9.80 -8.39
N VAL A 275 -16.57 9.82 -7.16
CA VAL A 275 -15.29 10.43 -6.82
C VAL A 275 -14.58 9.58 -5.78
N TYR A 276 -13.30 9.33 -5.97
CA TYR A 276 -12.41 8.79 -4.94
C TYR A 276 -11.48 9.88 -4.42
N VAL A 277 -11.32 9.97 -3.10
CA VAL A 277 -10.46 10.98 -2.46
C VAL A 277 -9.41 10.27 -1.60
N MET A 278 -8.14 10.58 -1.87
CA MET A 278 -6.98 10.11 -1.12
C MET A 278 -6.25 11.30 -0.48
N PRO A 279 -6.70 11.78 0.70
CA PRO A 279 -6.13 12.95 1.35
C PRO A 279 -4.96 12.58 2.28
N SER A 280 -4.14 11.63 1.88
CA SER A 280 -3.07 11.09 2.72
C SER A 280 -2.02 12.16 3.05
N VAL A 281 -1.64 12.25 4.32
CA VAL A 281 -0.54 13.08 4.80
C VAL A 281 0.78 12.62 4.18
N SER A 282 0.93 11.30 4.10
CA SER A 282 2.04 10.64 3.39
C SER A 282 1.54 9.36 2.74
N GLU A 283 1.77 9.21 1.46
CA GLU A 283 1.39 8.00 0.71
C GLU A 283 2.57 7.56 -0.16
N PRO A 284 3.31 6.54 0.26
CA PRO A 284 4.49 6.08 -0.48
C PRO A 284 4.22 5.75 -1.94
N PHE A 285 3.07 5.13 -2.22
CA PHE A 285 2.59 4.94 -3.58
C PHE A 285 1.10 5.26 -3.73
N GLY A 286 0.17 4.38 -3.26
CA GLY A 286 -1.27 4.57 -3.35
C GLY A 286 -1.94 3.63 -4.34
N ILE A 287 -1.82 2.31 -4.16
CA ILE A 287 -2.48 1.29 -5.00
C ILE A 287 -3.99 1.53 -5.04
N THR A 288 -4.62 1.93 -3.93
CA THR A 288 -6.06 2.22 -3.84
C THR A 288 -6.52 3.32 -4.81
N ALA A 289 -5.65 4.27 -5.16
CA ALA A 289 -5.96 5.26 -6.19
C ALA A 289 -5.99 4.62 -7.59
N LEU A 290 -5.02 3.75 -7.90
CA LEU A 290 -5.03 3.02 -9.17
C LEU A 290 -6.24 2.08 -9.26
N GLU A 291 -6.64 1.45 -8.16
CA GLU A 291 -7.85 0.62 -8.08
C GLU A 291 -9.11 1.44 -8.42
N ALA A 292 -9.28 2.62 -7.80
CA ALA A 292 -10.40 3.51 -8.07
C ALA A 292 -10.42 3.96 -9.53
N ILE A 293 -9.27 4.39 -10.07
CA ILE A 293 -9.15 4.83 -11.46
C ILE A 293 -9.44 3.68 -12.44
N SER A 294 -8.97 2.47 -12.15
CA SER A 294 -9.24 1.30 -12.99
C SER A 294 -10.73 0.96 -13.06
N ALA A 295 -11.47 1.24 -11.98
CA ALA A 295 -12.92 1.14 -11.91
C ALA A 295 -13.66 2.32 -12.57
N GLY A 296 -12.94 3.21 -13.26
CA GLY A 296 -13.51 4.39 -13.91
C GLY A 296 -13.94 5.48 -12.93
N THR A 297 -13.37 5.54 -11.74
CA THR A 297 -13.68 6.54 -10.71
C THR A 297 -12.62 7.63 -10.69
N PRO A 298 -12.95 8.86 -11.11
CA PRO A 298 -12.04 10.00 -11.02
C PRO A 298 -11.49 10.17 -9.60
N THR A 299 -10.19 10.43 -9.51
CA THR A 299 -9.48 10.45 -8.24
C THR A 299 -8.94 11.84 -7.94
N ILE A 300 -9.13 12.28 -6.69
CA ILE A 300 -8.47 13.43 -6.08
C ILE A 300 -7.46 12.88 -5.09
N ALA A 301 -6.18 13.20 -5.28
CA ALA A 301 -5.13 12.70 -4.42
C ALA A 301 -4.29 13.83 -3.84
N SER A 302 -3.71 13.59 -2.67
CA SER A 302 -2.73 14.51 -2.11
C SER A 302 -1.48 14.57 -3.00
N LYS A 303 -0.83 15.73 -3.04
CA LYS A 303 0.46 15.91 -3.74
C LYS A 303 1.58 15.05 -3.14
N THR A 304 1.39 14.55 -1.92
CA THR A 304 2.31 13.64 -1.21
C THR A 304 2.08 12.17 -1.55
N ALA A 305 1.21 11.85 -2.53
CA ALA A 305 0.95 10.48 -2.97
C ALA A 305 1.89 10.10 -4.12
N GLY A 306 2.70 9.05 -3.91
CA GLY A 306 3.75 8.64 -4.85
C GLY A 306 3.25 8.24 -6.23
N PHE A 307 2.05 7.63 -6.37
CA PHE A 307 1.53 7.30 -7.70
C PHE A 307 1.31 8.52 -8.58
N SER A 308 1.02 9.68 -7.97
CA SER A 308 0.72 10.91 -8.69
C SER A 308 1.94 11.49 -9.44
N GLU A 309 3.16 11.01 -9.14
CA GLU A 309 4.36 11.41 -9.89
C GLU A 309 4.43 10.77 -11.28
N ALA A 310 3.80 9.60 -11.43
CA ALA A 310 3.80 8.81 -12.66
C ALA A 310 2.43 8.74 -13.34
N PHE A 311 1.38 9.33 -12.76
CA PHE A 311 0.01 9.28 -13.25
C PHE A 311 -0.55 10.70 -13.47
N ASN A 312 -1.04 11.02 -14.67
CA ASN A 312 -1.42 12.38 -15.05
C ASN A 312 -2.92 12.66 -14.91
N ASN A 313 -3.77 11.66 -15.10
CA ASN A 313 -5.23 11.81 -15.16
C ASN A 313 -5.89 11.72 -13.78
N CYS A 314 -5.33 12.44 -12.79
CA CYS A 314 -5.92 12.64 -11.47
C CYS A 314 -5.84 14.11 -11.04
N LEU A 315 -6.75 14.55 -10.20
CA LEU A 315 -6.68 15.88 -9.59
C LEU A 315 -5.80 15.82 -8.35
N ARG A 316 -4.92 16.83 -8.18
CA ARG A 316 -3.98 16.89 -7.06
C ARG A 316 -4.32 18.04 -6.14
N VAL A 317 -4.21 17.84 -4.82
CA VAL A 317 -4.50 18.83 -3.80
C VAL A 317 -3.51 18.67 -2.64
N ASP A 318 -3.21 19.72 -1.92
CA ASP A 318 -2.53 19.59 -0.64
C ASP A 318 -3.50 18.98 0.38
N PHE A 319 -3.07 17.96 1.15
CA PHE A 319 -3.98 17.19 2.00
C PHE A 319 -4.71 18.06 3.04
N TRP A 320 -4.10 19.19 3.47
CA TRP A 320 -4.69 20.14 4.42
C TRP A 320 -5.63 21.16 3.76
N ASP A 321 -5.54 21.35 2.44
CA ASP A 321 -6.37 22.29 1.70
C ASP A 321 -7.76 21.70 1.43
N THR A 322 -8.58 21.74 2.47
CA THR A 322 -9.93 21.17 2.41
C THR A 322 -10.90 22.00 1.59
N ASP A 323 -10.59 23.28 1.31
CA ASP A 323 -11.39 24.14 0.42
C ASP A 323 -11.19 23.72 -1.03
N GLU A 324 -9.93 23.60 -1.45
CA GLU A 324 -9.62 23.15 -2.81
C GLU A 324 -10.05 21.70 -3.04
N MET A 325 -9.94 20.84 -2.01
CA MET A 325 -10.47 19.47 -2.06
C MET A 325 -11.99 19.46 -2.29
N ALA A 326 -12.74 20.28 -1.57
CA ALA A 326 -14.18 20.42 -1.75
C ALA A 326 -14.52 20.96 -3.15
N ASN A 327 -13.82 21.99 -3.63
CA ASN A 327 -14.01 22.54 -4.98
C ASN A 327 -13.81 21.48 -6.06
N LYS A 328 -12.79 20.63 -5.93
CA LYS A 328 -12.54 19.53 -6.88
C LYS A 328 -13.62 18.45 -6.82
N ILE A 329 -14.11 18.10 -5.62
CA ILE A 329 -15.22 17.16 -5.46
C ILE A 329 -16.48 17.71 -6.14
N ILE A 330 -16.87 18.96 -5.85
CA ILE A 330 -18.03 19.62 -6.47
C ILE A 330 -17.88 19.67 -7.99
N SER A 331 -16.67 20.01 -8.48
CA SER A 331 -16.40 20.05 -9.91
C SER A 331 -16.62 18.70 -10.59
N LEU A 332 -16.16 17.61 -9.98
CA LEU A 332 -16.34 16.25 -10.51
C LEU A 332 -17.79 15.78 -10.48
N ILE A 333 -18.58 16.22 -9.50
CA ILE A 333 -20.02 15.89 -9.44
C ILE A 333 -20.79 16.68 -10.50
N ARG A 334 -20.54 18.00 -10.63
CA ARG A 334 -21.32 18.89 -11.50
C ARG A 334 -20.93 18.82 -12.97
N TYR A 335 -19.62 18.78 -13.27
CA TYR A 335 -19.13 18.88 -14.64
C TYR A 335 -18.93 17.51 -15.26
N LYS A 336 -20.00 16.92 -15.79
CA LYS A 336 -19.96 15.60 -16.45
C LYS A 336 -18.83 15.44 -17.48
N PRO A 337 -18.51 16.45 -18.35
CA PRO A 337 -17.38 16.32 -19.27
C PRO A 337 -16.03 16.13 -18.57
N LEU A 338 -15.78 16.84 -17.47
CA LEU A 338 -14.54 16.67 -16.67
C LEU A 338 -14.49 15.26 -16.07
N HIS A 339 -15.59 14.83 -15.44
CA HIS A 339 -15.70 13.48 -14.88
C HIS A 339 -15.43 12.40 -15.93
N GLN A 340 -16.11 12.49 -17.08
CA GLN A 340 -15.96 11.53 -18.18
C GLN A 340 -14.54 11.51 -18.76
N THR A 341 -13.91 12.68 -18.91
CA THR A 341 -12.54 12.76 -19.39
C THR A 341 -11.58 12.09 -18.45
N LEU A 342 -11.61 12.40 -17.14
CA LEU A 342 -10.73 11.80 -16.16
C LEU A 342 -10.98 10.30 -15.98
N SER A 343 -12.25 9.87 -16.02
CA SER A 343 -12.59 8.44 -16.00
C SER A 343 -11.99 7.70 -17.21
N LYS A 344 -12.24 8.19 -18.42
CA LYS A 344 -11.81 7.55 -19.67
C LYS A 344 -10.31 7.56 -19.84
N GLU A 345 -9.66 8.73 -19.71
CA GLU A 345 -8.22 8.86 -19.92
C GLU A 345 -7.44 8.23 -18.75
N GLY A 346 -7.96 8.29 -17.53
CA GLY A 346 -7.40 7.57 -16.39
C GLY A 346 -7.37 6.07 -16.63
N ARG A 347 -8.46 5.47 -17.09
CA ARG A 347 -8.50 4.03 -17.43
C ARG A 347 -7.52 3.64 -18.54
N ARG A 348 -7.31 4.50 -19.54
CA ARG A 348 -6.29 4.25 -20.57
C ARG A 348 -4.88 4.30 -20.01
N GLU A 349 -4.62 5.22 -19.08
CA GLU A 349 -3.31 5.35 -18.45
C GLU A 349 -3.00 4.17 -17.52
N ILE A 350 -4.03 3.54 -16.91
CA ILE A 350 -3.90 2.34 -16.08
C ILE A 350 -3.22 1.17 -16.80
N ASP A 351 -3.38 1.04 -18.12
CA ASP A 351 -2.74 0.00 -18.93
C ASP A 351 -1.19 0.07 -18.88
N LEU A 352 -0.64 1.17 -18.39
CA LEU A 352 0.79 1.32 -18.13
C LEU A 352 1.23 0.75 -16.77
N PHE A 353 0.30 0.46 -15.86
CA PHE A 353 0.56 0.00 -14.50
C PHE A 353 0.20 -1.49 -14.34
N THR A 354 0.98 -2.35 -15.00
CA THR A 354 0.78 -3.80 -14.99
C THR A 354 1.82 -4.52 -14.15
N TRP A 355 1.43 -5.63 -13.53
CA TRP A 355 2.33 -6.47 -12.75
C TRP A 355 3.47 -7.05 -13.60
N ASP A 356 3.25 -7.26 -14.90
CA ASP A 356 4.30 -7.70 -15.82
C ASP A 356 5.44 -6.69 -15.93
N ARG A 357 5.13 -5.39 -16.01
CA ARG A 357 6.15 -4.33 -15.99
C ARG A 357 6.87 -4.24 -14.66
N VAL A 358 6.16 -4.43 -13.54
CA VAL A 358 6.77 -4.49 -12.21
C VAL A 358 7.74 -5.66 -12.13
N ALA A 359 7.34 -6.83 -12.63
CA ALA A 359 8.20 -8.02 -12.67
C ALA A 359 9.44 -7.81 -13.54
N ASP A 360 9.30 -7.24 -14.75
CA ASP A 360 10.44 -6.94 -15.65
C ASP A 360 11.45 -6.04 -14.96
N ARG A 361 10.99 -4.91 -14.37
CA ARG A 361 11.86 -3.98 -13.64
C ARG A 361 12.52 -4.63 -12.43
N THR A 362 11.81 -5.54 -11.74
CA THR A 362 12.36 -6.29 -10.60
C THR A 362 13.41 -7.30 -11.05
N ILE A 363 13.21 -7.97 -12.20
CA ILE A 363 14.20 -8.86 -12.82
C ILE A 363 15.46 -8.09 -13.20
N ASP A 364 15.33 -6.87 -13.72
CA ASP A 364 16.49 -6.01 -14.02
C ASP A 364 17.31 -5.74 -12.76
N VAL A 365 16.66 -5.49 -11.61
CA VAL A 365 17.35 -5.32 -10.33
C VAL A 365 18.05 -6.61 -9.89
N TYR A 366 17.43 -7.77 -10.05
CA TYR A 366 18.04 -9.06 -9.74
C TYR A 366 19.27 -9.33 -10.62
N ASN A 367 19.21 -9.00 -11.90
CA ASN A 367 20.34 -9.18 -12.82
C ASN A 367 21.50 -8.23 -12.50
N GLY A 368 21.23 -7.07 -11.94
CA GLY A 368 22.22 -6.07 -11.54
C GLY A 368 23.02 -6.41 -10.26
N VAL A 369 22.73 -7.52 -9.58
CA VAL A 369 23.45 -7.99 -8.37
C VAL A 369 24.20 -9.32 -8.55
N LYS A 370 24.13 -9.90 -9.76
CA LYS A 370 24.85 -11.12 -10.13
C LYS A 370 26.34 -10.90 -10.34
#